data_7fdb39d9943f5230f62f90807f72092a
#
_entry.id   7fdb39d9943f5230f62f90807f72092a
#
_cell.length_a   1.000
_cell.length_b   1.000
_cell.length_c   1.000
_cell.angle_alpha   90.00
_cell.angle_beta   90.00
_cell.angle_gamma   90.00
#
_symmetry.space_group_name_H-M   'P 1'
#
loop_
_entity.id
_entity.type
_entity.pdbx_description
1 polymer ?
#
loop_
_entity_poly.entity_id
_entity_poly.type
_entity_poly.pdbx_seq_one_letter_code
_entity_poly.pdbx_strand_id
1 'polypeptide(L)'
;MSLDEIHHICSSYDAYEAYLIINITPLLKLEGTSFGAPGPLENVLAKMVIAAVPSVEMVRFTNSGTEACMGMLRLVRAYTNRDAIIKFDGCYHGHADSFLVQAGSGVATLGLPDSPGVPKGATAGTMVATYNDLASVEAILKSQDCAAVILEPVVGNSGFIKPTKEFLVGLRELTTKYGALLVFDEVMTGFRIAYGGAQEHFGVIPDVTTMGKVIGGGLPVGAYGGRRDIMELVAPAGPMYQAGTLSGIATHLSQRIRIRPIVLPLTVQ
;
A
#
# COMPACT_ATOMS: atom_id res chain seq x y z
N MET A 1 23.73 25.43 -6.25
CA MET A 1 23.26 25.00 -7.56
C MET A 1 21.81 25.44 -7.69
N SER A 2 21.48 26.26 -8.67
CA SER A 2 20.13 26.77 -8.92
C SER A 2 19.26 25.69 -9.61
N LEU A 3 17.92 25.85 -9.56
CA LEU A 3 16.99 24.96 -10.26
C LEU A 3 17.25 24.95 -11.79
N ASP A 4 17.69 26.08 -12.35
CA ASP A 4 18.04 26.20 -13.78
C ASP A 4 19.30 25.42 -14.13
N GLU A 5 20.30 25.39 -13.23
CA GLU A 5 21.50 24.54 -13.40
C GLU A 5 21.15 23.05 -13.34
N ILE A 6 20.20 22.64 -12.49
CA ILE A 6 19.71 21.27 -12.41
C ILE A 6 18.94 20.90 -13.69
N HIS A 7 18.10 21.82 -14.20
CA HIS A 7 17.35 21.59 -15.44
C HIS A 7 18.26 21.47 -16.67
N HIS A 8 19.34 22.21 -16.70
CA HIS A 8 20.33 22.14 -17.79
C HIS A 8 21.17 20.86 -17.74
N ILE A 9 21.47 20.36 -16.53
CA ILE A 9 22.20 19.10 -16.32
C ILE A 9 21.30 17.89 -16.65
N CYS A 10 20.01 17.94 -16.37
CA CYS A 10 19.07 16.84 -16.62
C CYS A 10 18.55 16.77 -18.06
N SER A 11 19.06 17.59 -18.98
CA SER A 11 18.63 17.59 -20.40
C SER A 11 19.21 16.44 -21.24
N SER A 12 20.15 15.66 -20.69
CA SER A 12 20.66 14.44 -21.32
C SER A 12 20.65 13.26 -20.35
N TYR A 13 20.47 12.05 -20.87
CA TYR A 13 20.50 10.80 -20.09
C TYR A 13 21.82 10.65 -19.31
N ASP A 14 22.93 11.02 -19.93
CA ASP A 14 24.26 10.96 -19.31
C ASP A 14 24.44 11.93 -18.14
N ALA A 15 23.78 13.08 -18.19
CA ALA A 15 23.81 14.06 -17.09
C ALA A 15 22.97 13.60 -15.88
N TYR A 16 21.85 12.91 -16.11
CA TYR A 16 21.05 12.31 -15.06
C TYR A 16 21.83 11.18 -14.35
N GLU A 17 22.50 10.34 -15.11
CA GLU A 17 23.35 9.27 -14.58
C GLU A 17 24.54 9.84 -13.79
N ALA A 18 25.20 10.89 -14.28
CA ALA A 18 26.25 11.61 -13.55
C ALA A 18 25.73 12.25 -12.25
N TYR A 19 24.54 12.86 -12.29
CA TYR A 19 23.89 13.42 -11.09
C TYR A 19 23.61 12.34 -10.04
N LEU A 20 23.08 11.19 -10.43
CA LEU A 20 22.86 10.05 -9.55
C LEU A 20 24.18 9.54 -8.96
N ILE A 21 25.21 9.34 -9.78
CA ILE A 21 26.52 8.86 -9.31
C ILE A 21 27.15 9.85 -8.33
N ILE A 22 27.15 11.14 -8.63
CA ILE A 22 27.77 12.16 -7.76
C ILE A 22 27.05 12.29 -6.41
N ASN A 23 25.73 12.18 -6.38
CA ASN A 23 24.97 12.39 -5.15
C ASN A 23 24.69 11.10 -4.36
N ILE A 24 24.51 9.96 -5.03
CA ILE A 24 24.23 8.68 -4.38
C ILE A 24 25.51 7.96 -3.94
N THR A 25 26.57 8.01 -4.72
CA THR A 25 27.83 7.31 -4.41
C THR A 25 28.45 7.72 -3.06
N PRO A 26 28.53 9.01 -2.69
CA PRO A 26 29.02 9.39 -1.34
C PRO A 26 28.13 8.86 -0.23
N LEU A 27 26.80 8.82 -0.44
CA LEU A 27 25.85 8.31 0.53
C LEU A 27 26.01 6.80 0.75
N LEU A 28 26.18 6.05 -0.34
CA LEU A 28 26.44 4.60 -0.27
C LEU A 28 27.80 4.28 0.38
N LYS A 29 28.81 5.12 0.16
CA LYS A 29 30.14 4.94 0.77
C LYS A 29 30.15 5.21 2.27
N LEU A 30 29.33 6.16 2.75
CA LEU A 30 29.31 6.57 4.15
C LEU A 30 28.45 5.67 5.03
N GLU A 31 27.40 5.05 4.47
CA GLU A 31 26.37 4.36 5.26
C GLU A 31 26.18 2.88 4.87
N GLY A 32 26.86 2.44 3.83
CA GLY A 32 26.75 1.08 3.32
C GLY A 32 25.43 0.80 2.59
N THR A 33 25.28 -0.43 2.12
CA THR A 33 24.05 -0.96 1.53
C THR A 33 23.44 -1.96 2.50
N SER A 34 22.12 -2.21 2.42
CA SER A 34 21.49 -3.26 3.18
C SER A 34 21.99 -4.63 2.70
N PHE A 35 22.36 -5.48 3.64
CA PHE A 35 22.74 -6.87 3.40
C PHE A 35 21.66 -7.84 3.90
N GLY A 36 20.40 -7.46 3.80
CA GLY A 36 19.28 -8.23 4.36
C GLY A 36 19.13 -8.04 5.88
N ALA A 37 19.82 -7.06 6.46
CA ALA A 37 19.68 -6.66 7.85
C ALA A 37 19.15 -5.23 7.95
N PRO A 38 18.26 -4.93 8.93
CA PRO A 38 17.69 -3.60 9.09
C PRO A 38 18.77 -2.58 9.46
N GLY A 39 18.74 -1.42 8.78
CA GLY A 39 19.62 -0.30 9.09
C GLY A 39 19.02 0.68 10.10
N PRO A 40 19.84 1.52 10.75
CA PRO A 40 19.33 2.51 11.73
C PRO A 40 18.31 3.48 11.13
N LEU A 41 18.47 3.86 9.87
CA LEU A 41 17.56 4.79 9.18
C LEU A 41 16.20 4.18 8.87
N GLU A 42 16.13 2.87 8.69
CA GLU A 42 14.86 2.14 8.54
C GLU A 42 13.99 2.30 9.80
N ASN A 43 14.61 2.19 10.99
CA ASN A 43 13.93 2.42 12.26
C ASN A 43 13.42 3.87 12.41
N VAL A 44 14.17 4.83 11.89
CA VAL A 44 13.74 6.25 11.94
C VAL A 44 12.54 6.46 11.02
N LEU A 45 12.57 5.94 9.78
CA LEU A 45 11.43 6.01 8.87
C LEU A 45 10.22 5.27 9.44
N ALA A 46 10.41 4.10 10.05
CA ALA A 46 9.33 3.36 10.72
C ALA A 46 8.63 4.22 11.80
N LYS A 47 9.41 4.89 12.66
CA LYS A 47 8.86 5.79 13.67
C LYS A 47 8.10 6.97 13.07
N MET A 48 8.58 7.52 11.95
CA MET A 48 7.89 8.61 11.25
C MET A 48 6.55 8.14 10.66
N VAL A 49 6.51 6.95 10.08
CA VAL A 49 5.26 6.35 9.54
C VAL A 49 4.27 6.09 10.67
N ILE A 50 4.72 5.47 11.76
CA ILE A 50 3.88 5.18 12.94
C ILE A 50 3.31 6.48 13.56
N ALA A 51 4.11 7.54 13.60
CA ALA A 51 3.67 8.83 14.13
C ALA A 51 2.67 9.55 13.20
N ALA A 52 2.71 9.28 11.90
CA ALA A 52 1.91 9.97 10.90
C ALA A 52 0.59 9.26 10.59
N VAL A 53 0.61 7.93 10.45
CA VAL A 53 -0.51 7.15 9.91
C VAL A 53 -1.32 6.52 11.04
N PRO A 54 -2.58 6.93 11.26
CA PRO A 54 -3.34 6.60 12.47
C PRO A 54 -3.53 5.12 12.75
N SER A 55 -3.65 4.27 11.72
CA SER A 55 -3.83 2.82 11.87
C SER A 55 -2.54 2.06 12.16
N VAL A 56 -1.37 2.69 12.00
CA VAL A 56 -0.09 1.96 11.96
C VAL A 56 0.60 1.99 13.32
N GLU A 57 0.57 0.87 14.02
CA GLU A 57 1.33 0.63 15.26
C GLU A 57 2.67 -0.10 14.99
N MET A 58 2.72 -0.88 13.89
CA MET A 58 3.91 -1.53 13.36
C MET A 58 3.92 -1.46 11.85
N VAL A 59 5.11 -1.40 11.24
CA VAL A 59 5.30 -1.30 9.80
C VAL A 59 6.39 -2.23 9.30
N ARG A 60 6.22 -2.77 8.11
CA ARG A 60 7.21 -3.56 7.37
C ARG A 60 7.46 -2.91 6.01
N PHE A 61 8.75 -2.71 5.68
CA PHE A 61 9.13 -2.14 4.38
C PHE A 61 9.31 -3.20 3.31
N THR A 62 9.04 -2.78 2.08
CA THR A 62 9.20 -3.55 0.83
C THR A 62 9.75 -2.61 -0.25
N ASN A 63 9.95 -3.10 -1.49
CA ASN A 63 10.51 -2.28 -2.56
C ASN A 63 9.45 -1.62 -3.47
N SER A 64 8.19 -2.03 -3.34
CA SER A 64 7.10 -1.52 -4.18
C SER A 64 5.74 -1.66 -3.50
N GLY A 65 4.73 -0.93 -4.02
CA GLY A 65 3.34 -1.11 -3.61
C GLY A 65 2.82 -2.52 -3.91
N THR A 66 3.26 -3.15 -4.99
CA THR A 66 2.91 -4.55 -5.31
C THR A 66 3.40 -5.51 -4.22
N GLU A 67 4.66 -5.39 -3.81
CA GLU A 67 5.20 -6.22 -2.72
C GLU A 67 4.49 -5.94 -1.38
N ALA A 68 4.16 -4.68 -1.11
CA ALA A 68 3.39 -4.31 0.08
C ALA A 68 2.00 -4.98 0.08
N CYS A 69 1.28 -4.96 -1.04
CA CYS A 69 0.00 -5.64 -1.19
C CYS A 69 0.12 -7.17 -1.11
N MET A 70 1.19 -7.77 -1.65
CA MET A 70 1.46 -9.21 -1.50
C MET A 70 1.70 -9.59 -0.03
N GLY A 71 2.51 -8.83 0.68
CA GLY A 71 2.78 -9.03 2.11
C GLY A 71 1.52 -8.88 2.94
N MET A 72 0.76 -7.81 2.71
CA MET A 72 -0.53 -7.55 3.36
C MET A 72 -1.54 -8.67 3.10
N LEU A 73 -1.69 -9.14 1.86
CA LEU A 73 -2.61 -10.23 1.50
C LEU A 73 -2.32 -11.51 2.30
N ARG A 74 -1.04 -11.89 2.38
CA ARG A 74 -0.61 -13.04 3.17
C ARG A 74 -0.90 -12.83 4.65
N LEU A 75 -0.68 -11.62 5.15
CA LEU A 75 -0.90 -11.25 6.54
C LEU A 75 -2.37 -11.35 6.96
N VAL A 76 -3.29 -10.78 6.18
CA VAL A 76 -4.73 -10.81 6.52
C VAL A 76 -5.28 -12.22 6.49
N ARG A 77 -4.82 -13.07 5.55
CA ARG A 77 -5.16 -14.49 5.50
C ARG A 77 -4.61 -15.26 6.70
N ALA A 78 -3.36 -15.04 7.07
CA ALA A 78 -2.72 -15.70 8.21
C ALA A 78 -3.41 -15.31 9.53
N TYR A 79 -3.77 -14.04 9.70
CA TYR A 79 -4.41 -13.55 10.93
C TYR A 79 -5.84 -14.09 11.09
N THR A 80 -6.61 -14.10 10.03
CA THR A 80 -8.01 -14.50 10.08
C THR A 80 -8.23 -16.00 9.89
N ASN A 81 -7.21 -16.72 9.43
CA ASN A 81 -7.30 -18.11 8.94
C ASN A 81 -8.41 -18.29 7.88
N ARG A 82 -8.55 -17.31 6.98
CA ARG A 82 -9.50 -17.28 5.87
C ARG A 82 -8.79 -17.00 4.56
N ASP A 83 -9.23 -17.57 3.44
CA ASP A 83 -8.58 -17.44 2.13
C ASP A 83 -9.19 -16.34 1.27
N ALA A 84 -10.51 -16.16 1.35
CA ALA A 84 -11.23 -15.22 0.50
C ALA A 84 -10.98 -13.76 0.89
N ILE A 85 -10.88 -12.89 -0.11
CA ILE A 85 -10.81 -11.43 0.05
C ILE A 85 -11.82 -10.75 -0.88
N ILE A 86 -12.21 -9.53 -0.52
CA ILE A 86 -13.00 -8.65 -1.38
C ILE A 86 -12.11 -7.50 -1.85
N LYS A 87 -12.06 -7.27 -3.15
CA LYS A 87 -11.56 -6.05 -3.77
C LYS A 87 -12.68 -5.36 -4.56
N PHE A 88 -12.44 -4.14 -5.05
CA PHE A 88 -13.43 -3.41 -5.83
C PHE A 88 -13.05 -3.35 -7.31
N ASP A 89 -14.08 -3.38 -8.16
CA ASP A 89 -13.90 -3.12 -9.58
C ASP A 89 -13.24 -1.76 -9.80
N GLY A 90 -12.33 -1.68 -10.76
CA GLY A 90 -11.54 -0.48 -11.03
C GLY A 90 -10.40 -0.18 -10.06
N CYS A 91 -10.34 -0.81 -8.88
CA CYS A 91 -9.21 -0.69 -7.96
C CYS A 91 -8.01 -1.53 -8.39
N TYR A 92 -6.79 -0.95 -8.24
CA TYR A 92 -5.53 -1.59 -8.56
C TYR A 92 -4.66 -1.76 -7.31
N HIS A 93 -4.24 -3.01 -7.05
CA HIS A 93 -3.46 -3.38 -5.87
C HIS A 93 -2.12 -4.05 -6.23
N GLY A 94 -1.50 -3.60 -7.31
CA GLY A 94 -0.29 -4.21 -7.85
C GLY A 94 -0.56 -5.39 -8.78
N HIS A 95 0.50 -6.00 -9.28
CA HIS A 95 0.44 -7.02 -10.31
C HIS A 95 0.69 -8.46 -9.79
N ALA A 96 0.47 -8.71 -8.50
CA ALA A 96 0.45 -10.07 -7.99
C ALA A 96 -0.78 -10.81 -8.51
N ASP A 97 -0.62 -12.07 -8.89
CA ASP A 97 -1.65 -12.89 -9.55
C ASP A 97 -3.01 -12.83 -8.85
N SER A 98 -3.02 -12.87 -7.52
CA SER A 98 -4.27 -12.82 -6.73
C SER A 98 -5.08 -11.53 -6.91
N PHE A 99 -4.48 -10.45 -7.38
CA PHE A 99 -5.14 -9.16 -7.61
C PHE A 99 -5.50 -8.91 -9.08
N LEU A 100 -4.99 -9.71 -10.00
CA LEU A 100 -5.27 -9.62 -11.43
C LEU A 100 -6.58 -10.36 -11.76
N VAL A 101 -7.67 -9.77 -11.30
CA VAL A 101 -9.01 -10.33 -11.35
C VAL A 101 -9.94 -9.37 -12.04
N GLN A 102 -10.64 -9.84 -13.07
CA GLN A 102 -11.68 -9.12 -13.76
C GLN A 102 -13.02 -9.26 -13.04
N ALA A 103 -13.79 -8.17 -12.97
CA ALA A 103 -15.17 -8.23 -12.54
C ALA A 103 -15.99 -9.04 -13.57
N GLY A 104 -16.67 -10.08 -13.11
CA GLY A 104 -17.62 -10.82 -13.96
C GLY A 104 -18.94 -10.06 -14.12
N SER A 105 -19.67 -10.34 -15.17
CA SER A 105 -21.03 -9.83 -15.39
C SER A 105 -22.03 -10.54 -14.47
N GLY A 106 -22.25 -10.02 -13.26
CA GLY A 106 -23.26 -10.56 -12.33
C GLY A 106 -22.93 -10.26 -10.86
N VAL A 107 -23.96 -10.23 -10.03
CA VAL A 107 -23.84 -10.04 -8.59
C VAL A 107 -23.06 -11.22 -7.98
N ALA A 108 -21.92 -10.93 -7.33
CA ALA A 108 -21.05 -11.92 -6.68
C ALA A 108 -20.43 -12.95 -7.63
N THR A 109 -19.60 -12.53 -8.56
CA THR A 109 -18.93 -13.45 -9.48
C THR A 109 -17.54 -13.83 -8.97
N LEU A 110 -17.22 -15.14 -9.02
CA LEU A 110 -15.86 -15.64 -8.88
C LEU A 110 -14.96 -14.90 -9.89
N GLY A 111 -13.91 -14.26 -9.37
CA GLY A 111 -13.00 -13.49 -10.20
C GLY A 111 -12.32 -14.34 -11.27
N LEU A 112 -12.52 -13.95 -12.51
CA LEU A 112 -11.78 -14.55 -13.63
C LEU A 112 -10.43 -13.85 -13.76
N PRO A 113 -9.33 -14.57 -14.12
CA PRO A 113 -8.05 -13.96 -14.41
C PRO A 113 -8.17 -12.87 -15.48
N ASP A 114 -7.63 -11.67 -15.20
CA ASP A 114 -7.64 -10.52 -16.12
C ASP A 114 -6.41 -10.48 -17.04
N SER A 115 -5.43 -11.34 -16.79
CA SER A 115 -4.18 -11.38 -17.55
C SER A 115 -3.85 -12.79 -18.01
N PRO A 116 -3.36 -12.94 -19.26
CA PRO A 116 -2.74 -14.18 -19.70
C PRO A 116 -1.60 -14.59 -18.76
N GLY A 117 -1.51 -15.87 -18.44
CA GLY A 117 -0.48 -16.41 -17.54
C GLY A 117 -0.89 -16.49 -16.08
N VAL A 118 -1.97 -15.83 -15.66
CA VAL A 118 -2.51 -15.97 -14.29
C VAL A 118 -3.32 -17.27 -14.19
N PRO A 119 -2.93 -18.20 -13.31
CA PRO A 119 -3.69 -19.44 -13.14
C PRO A 119 -4.99 -19.18 -12.38
N LYS A 120 -6.07 -19.89 -12.75
CA LYS A 120 -7.39 -19.75 -12.11
C LYS A 120 -7.34 -19.94 -10.59
N GLY A 121 -6.48 -20.82 -10.09
CA GLY A 121 -6.31 -21.03 -8.65
C GLY A 121 -5.75 -19.82 -7.89
N ALA A 122 -4.99 -18.94 -8.56
CA ALA A 122 -4.45 -17.75 -7.91
C ALA A 122 -5.52 -16.69 -7.63
N THR A 123 -6.60 -16.67 -8.44
CA THR A 123 -7.69 -15.70 -8.33
C THR A 123 -8.93 -16.23 -7.64
N ALA A 124 -9.01 -17.55 -7.39
CA ALA A 124 -10.20 -18.24 -6.88
C ALA A 124 -10.71 -17.69 -5.54
N GLY A 125 -9.82 -17.15 -4.71
CA GLY A 125 -10.16 -16.53 -3.42
C GLY A 125 -10.40 -15.01 -3.49
N THR A 126 -10.44 -14.39 -4.68
CA THR A 126 -10.60 -12.95 -4.81
C THR A 126 -11.97 -12.61 -5.39
N MET A 127 -12.82 -12.02 -4.56
CA MET A 127 -14.16 -11.58 -4.92
C MET A 127 -14.12 -10.12 -5.33
N VAL A 128 -14.97 -9.72 -6.28
CA VAL A 128 -15.04 -8.34 -6.78
C VAL A 128 -16.39 -7.73 -6.42
N ALA A 129 -16.37 -6.60 -5.71
CA ALA A 129 -17.54 -5.82 -5.36
C ALA A 129 -17.59 -4.51 -6.17
N THR A 130 -18.75 -3.87 -6.21
CA THR A 130 -18.94 -2.56 -6.84
C THR A 130 -18.53 -1.44 -5.87
N TYR A 131 -17.72 -0.50 -6.33
CA TYR A 131 -17.28 0.63 -5.52
C TYR A 131 -18.48 1.57 -5.20
N ASN A 132 -18.53 2.09 -3.97
CA ASN A 132 -19.65 2.87 -3.43
C ASN A 132 -20.98 2.09 -3.29
N ASP A 133 -20.95 0.76 -3.32
CA ASP A 133 -22.14 -0.09 -3.11
C ASP A 133 -21.93 -1.09 -1.95
N LEU A 134 -22.42 -0.72 -0.76
CA LEU A 134 -22.36 -1.57 0.43
C LEU A 134 -23.16 -2.86 0.29
N ALA A 135 -24.23 -2.86 -0.50
CA ALA A 135 -25.07 -4.05 -0.68
C ALA A 135 -24.30 -5.16 -1.42
N SER A 136 -23.47 -4.78 -2.41
CA SER A 136 -22.61 -5.73 -3.11
C SER A 136 -21.58 -6.37 -2.17
N VAL A 137 -21.00 -5.58 -1.26
CA VAL A 137 -20.04 -6.06 -0.26
C VAL A 137 -20.73 -6.99 0.75
N GLU A 138 -21.87 -6.58 1.30
CA GLU A 138 -22.59 -7.39 2.28
C GLU A 138 -23.08 -8.72 1.69
N ALA A 139 -23.51 -8.75 0.43
CA ALA A 139 -23.91 -9.97 -0.25
C ALA A 139 -22.75 -10.99 -0.30
N ILE A 140 -21.52 -10.53 -0.58
CA ILE A 140 -20.34 -11.40 -0.57
C ILE A 140 -20.02 -11.87 0.85
N LEU A 141 -19.99 -10.97 1.83
CA LEU A 141 -19.68 -11.28 3.23
C LEU A 141 -20.67 -12.27 3.85
N LYS A 142 -21.92 -12.30 3.36
CA LYS A 142 -22.94 -13.30 3.76
C LYS A 142 -22.70 -14.69 3.17
N SER A 143 -22.08 -14.75 2.01
CA SER A 143 -21.88 -16.02 1.26
C SER A 143 -20.51 -16.63 1.45
N GLN A 144 -19.53 -15.85 1.92
CA GLN A 144 -18.12 -16.24 2.01
C GLN A 144 -17.47 -15.71 3.30
N ASP A 145 -16.69 -16.55 3.95
CA ASP A 145 -15.83 -16.16 5.05
C ASP A 145 -14.60 -15.41 4.54
N CYS A 146 -14.72 -14.09 4.38
CA CYS A 146 -13.64 -13.26 3.86
C CYS A 146 -12.64 -12.85 4.94
N ALA A 147 -11.35 -12.91 4.60
CA ALA A 147 -10.25 -12.42 5.43
C ALA A 147 -10.24 -10.89 5.52
N ALA A 148 -10.48 -10.22 4.41
CA ALA A 148 -10.41 -8.77 4.32
C ALA A 148 -11.27 -8.19 3.19
N VAL A 149 -11.62 -6.90 3.37
CA VAL A 149 -12.11 -6.00 2.32
C VAL A 149 -11.01 -4.99 2.04
N ILE A 150 -10.53 -4.93 0.79
CA ILE A 150 -9.40 -4.10 0.35
C ILE A 150 -9.90 -3.07 -0.64
N LEU A 151 -9.55 -1.79 -0.44
CA LEU A 151 -9.90 -0.72 -1.37
C LEU A 151 -8.81 0.34 -1.47
N GLU A 152 -8.74 1.02 -2.62
CA GLU A 152 -8.15 2.34 -2.71
C GLU A 152 -9.15 3.34 -2.10
N PRO A 153 -8.84 4.07 -1.01
CA PRO A 153 -9.81 5.01 -0.40
C PRO A 153 -10.25 6.11 -1.35
N VAL A 154 -9.40 6.50 -2.29
CA VAL A 154 -9.76 7.24 -3.48
C VAL A 154 -9.22 6.46 -4.66
N VAL A 155 -10.09 6.01 -5.54
CA VAL A 155 -9.66 5.22 -6.71
C VAL A 155 -8.88 6.11 -7.66
N GLY A 156 -7.65 5.73 -7.94
CA GLY A 156 -6.77 6.48 -8.85
C GLY A 156 -6.58 5.81 -10.20
N ASN A 157 -6.64 4.48 -10.26
CA ASN A 157 -6.29 3.72 -11.46
C ASN A 157 -7.34 3.83 -12.58
N SER A 158 -8.62 3.79 -12.25
CA SER A 158 -9.72 3.87 -13.23
C SER A 158 -10.33 5.28 -13.35
N GLY A 159 -9.61 6.29 -12.92
CA GLY A 159 -10.06 7.68 -12.82
C GLY A 159 -10.16 8.12 -11.37
N PHE A 160 -10.37 9.43 -11.16
CA PHE A 160 -10.48 9.97 -9.80
C PHE A 160 -11.88 9.74 -9.24
N ILE A 161 -12.09 8.60 -8.55
CA ILE A 161 -13.39 8.24 -7.97
C ILE A 161 -13.32 8.42 -6.45
N LYS A 162 -14.10 9.37 -5.93
CA LYS A 162 -14.21 9.61 -4.50
C LYS A 162 -15.15 8.59 -3.84
N PRO A 163 -14.82 8.10 -2.64
CA PRO A 163 -15.77 7.37 -1.83
C PRO A 163 -16.84 8.35 -1.29
N THR A 164 -18.04 7.86 -1.05
CA THR A 164 -18.96 8.54 -0.15
C THR A 164 -18.54 8.30 1.29
N LYS A 165 -18.86 9.22 2.20
CA LYS A 165 -18.56 9.04 3.62
C LYS A 165 -19.30 7.82 4.19
N GLU A 166 -20.53 7.65 3.79
CA GLU A 166 -21.42 6.55 4.18
C GLU A 166 -20.83 5.21 3.75
N PHE A 167 -20.20 5.15 2.56
CA PHE A 167 -19.55 3.94 2.07
C PHE A 167 -18.37 3.54 2.95
N LEU A 168 -17.45 4.45 3.28
CA LEU A 168 -16.29 4.12 4.12
C LEU A 168 -16.70 3.72 5.55
N VAL A 169 -17.65 4.46 6.14
CA VAL A 169 -18.18 4.13 7.47
C VAL A 169 -18.88 2.77 7.44
N GLY A 170 -19.74 2.53 6.45
CA GLY A 170 -20.43 1.26 6.29
C GLY A 170 -19.48 0.09 6.03
N LEU A 171 -18.37 0.27 5.30
CA LEU A 171 -17.33 -0.75 5.16
C LEU A 171 -16.71 -1.11 6.52
N ARG A 172 -16.39 -0.11 7.36
CA ARG A 172 -15.88 -0.36 8.71
C ARG A 172 -16.87 -1.16 9.55
N GLU A 173 -18.16 -0.81 9.49
CA GLU A 173 -19.21 -1.52 10.20
C GLU A 173 -19.41 -2.95 9.71
N LEU A 174 -19.47 -3.15 8.38
CA LEU A 174 -19.63 -4.47 7.78
C LEU A 174 -18.44 -5.37 8.10
N THR A 175 -17.21 -4.89 7.93
CA THR A 175 -16.02 -5.69 8.24
C THR A 175 -15.97 -6.08 9.71
N THR A 176 -16.33 -5.18 10.62
CA THR A 176 -16.46 -5.49 12.05
C THR A 176 -17.53 -6.56 12.31
N LYS A 177 -18.71 -6.40 11.71
CA LYS A 177 -19.86 -7.32 11.86
C LYS A 177 -19.54 -8.75 11.41
N TYR A 178 -18.82 -8.90 10.30
CA TYR A 178 -18.49 -10.21 9.72
C TYR A 178 -17.11 -10.75 10.11
N GLY A 179 -16.38 -10.02 10.97
CA GLY A 179 -15.04 -10.41 11.42
C GLY A 179 -14.00 -10.45 10.30
N ALA A 180 -14.19 -9.65 9.26
CA ALA A 180 -13.19 -9.40 8.23
C ALA A 180 -12.34 -8.18 8.58
N LEU A 181 -11.13 -8.09 8.03
CA LEU A 181 -10.28 -6.91 8.20
C LEU A 181 -10.61 -5.85 7.15
N LEU A 182 -10.58 -4.57 7.54
CA LEU A 182 -10.62 -3.46 6.60
C LEU A 182 -9.20 -3.06 6.23
N VAL A 183 -8.90 -3.05 4.93
CA VAL A 183 -7.57 -2.68 4.42
C VAL A 183 -7.69 -1.48 3.49
N PHE A 184 -6.93 -0.42 3.79
CA PHE A 184 -6.76 0.71 2.89
C PHE A 184 -5.46 0.55 2.09
N ASP A 185 -5.62 0.49 0.77
CA ASP A 185 -4.50 0.65 -0.14
C ASP A 185 -4.22 2.14 -0.35
N GLU A 186 -3.31 2.65 0.45
CA GLU A 186 -2.88 4.05 0.42
C GLU A 186 -1.59 4.26 -0.40
N VAL A 187 -1.28 3.36 -1.31
CA VAL A 187 -0.13 3.50 -2.22
C VAL A 187 -0.22 4.81 -3.03
N MET A 188 -1.44 5.25 -3.39
CA MET A 188 -1.64 6.54 -4.05
C MET A 188 -1.94 7.68 -3.07
N THR A 189 -2.74 7.45 -2.06
CA THR A 189 -3.29 8.49 -1.17
C THR A 189 -2.40 8.81 0.01
N GLY A 190 -1.62 7.84 0.49
CA GLY A 190 -0.75 7.99 1.66
C GLY A 190 0.26 9.12 1.49
N PHE A 191 0.37 10.00 2.47
CA PHE A 191 1.22 11.20 2.46
C PHE A 191 0.92 12.18 1.31
N ARG A 192 -0.16 11.97 0.55
CA ARG A 192 -0.52 12.80 -0.59
C ARG A 192 -1.71 13.70 -0.29
N ILE A 193 -2.84 13.13 0.18
CA ILE A 193 -4.06 13.89 0.42
C ILE A 193 -4.12 14.50 1.82
N ALA A 194 -3.42 13.88 2.78
CA ALA A 194 -3.17 14.39 4.12
C ALA A 194 -1.87 13.76 4.65
N TYR A 195 -1.33 14.25 5.76
CA TYR A 195 -0.12 13.70 6.36
C TYR A 195 -0.32 12.25 6.84
N GLY A 196 -1.46 11.95 7.45
CA GLY A 196 -1.87 10.60 7.83
C GLY A 196 -2.65 9.86 6.74
N GLY A 197 -2.66 10.35 5.49
CA GLY A 197 -3.32 9.69 4.36
C GLY A 197 -4.83 9.87 4.31
N ALA A 198 -5.51 8.98 3.58
CA ALA A 198 -6.95 8.99 3.42
C ALA A 198 -7.69 8.71 4.72
N GLN A 199 -7.15 7.88 5.58
CA GLN A 199 -7.72 7.55 6.88
C GLN A 199 -7.85 8.78 7.80
N GLU A 200 -6.86 9.68 7.79
CA GLU A 200 -6.95 10.97 8.47
C GLU A 200 -7.99 11.87 7.81
N HIS A 201 -7.95 11.97 6.47
CA HIS A 201 -8.84 12.86 5.71
C HIS A 201 -10.32 12.50 5.86
N PHE A 202 -10.65 11.21 5.83
CA PHE A 202 -12.04 10.73 5.92
C PHE A 202 -12.48 10.35 7.34
N GLY A 203 -11.57 10.24 8.29
CA GLY A 203 -11.85 9.86 9.67
C GLY A 203 -12.28 8.39 9.83
N VAL A 204 -11.83 7.49 8.94
CA VAL A 204 -12.11 6.05 9.02
C VAL A 204 -10.79 5.30 9.11
N ILE A 205 -10.61 4.53 10.18
CA ILE A 205 -9.36 3.83 10.47
C ILE A 205 -9.47 2.36 10.02
N PRO A 206 -8.60 1.91 9.09
CA PRO A 206 -8.50 0.51 8.69
C PRO A 206 -7.73 -0.32 9.73
N ASP A 207 -7.75 -1.64 9.59
CA ASP A 207 -6.94 -2.56 10.39
C ASP A 207 -5.50 -2.67 9.87
N VAL A 208 -5.34 -2.59 8.54
CA VAL A 208 -4.05 -2.64 7.84
C VAL A 208 -4.04 -1.60 6.71
N THR A 209 -2.88 -1.01 6.48
CA THR A 209 -2.64 -0.02 5.41
C THR A 209 -1.44 -0.43 4.56
N THR A 210 -1.56 -0.35 3.24
CA THR A 210 -0.43 -0.44 2.32
C THR A 210 -0.01 0.93 1.82
N MET A 211 1.28 1.14 1.62
CA MET A 211 1.88 2.42 1.24
C MET A 211 2.91 2.21 0.12
N GLY A 212 3.13 3.25 -0.66
CA GLY A 212 4.11 3.27 -1.74
C GLY A 212 4.26 4.69 -2.30
N LYS A 213 4.77 4.80 -3.51
CA LYS A 213 4.93 6.08 -4.23
C LYS A 213 5.55 7.19 -3.36
N VAL A 214 4.74 8.06 -2.75
CA VAL A 214 5.20 9.24 -1.98
C VAL A 214 6.12 8.87 -0.82
N ILE A 215 5.87 7.75 -0.12
CA ILE A 215 6.73 7.30 0.99
C ILE A 215 8.18 7.08 0.55
N GLY A 216 8.40 6.73 -0.71
CA GLY A 216 9.72 6.52 -1.28
C GLY A 216 10.44 7.81 -1.70
N GLY A 217 9.72 8.95 -1.82
CA GLY A 217 10.32 10.20 -2.28
C GLY A 217 11.00 10.11 -3.66
N GLY A 218 10.48 9.25 -4.55
CA GLY A 218 11.05 8.93 -5.87
C GLY A 218 11.87 7.63 -5.91
N LEU A 219 12.11 7.00 -4.76
CA LEU A 219 12.86 5.74 -4.66
C LEU A 219 11.93 4.52 -4.57
N PRO A 220 12.41 3.30 -4.88
CA PRO A 220 11.62 2.08 -4.84
C PRO A 220 11.35 1.63 -3.40
N VAL A 221 10.34 2.22 -2.78
CA VAL A 221 9.87 1.90 -1.42
C VAL A 221 8.38 1.59 -1.46
N GLY A 222 8.01 0.53 -0.79
CA GLY A 222 6.67 0.22 -0.36
C GLY A 222 6.67 -0.13 1.13
N ALA A 223 5.52 -0.16 1.73
CA ALA A 223 5.35 -0.60 3.10
C ALA A 223 3.93 -1.13 3.33
N TYR A 224 3.77 -2.00 4.32
CA TYR A 224 2.48 -2.31 4.90
C TYR A 224 2.60 -2.27 6.42
N GLY A 225 1.54 -1.82 7.06
CA GLY A 225 1.50 -1.68 8.50
C GLY A 225 0.07 -1.68 9.01
N GLY A 226 -0.10 -1.76 10.31
CA GLY A 226 -1.41 -1.81 10.94
C GLY A 226 -1.32 -2.07 12.42
N ARG A 227 -2.40 -2.59 12.98
CA ARG A 227 -2.48 -2.97 14.38
C ARG A 227 -1.36 -3.95 14.76
N ARG A 228 -0.85 -3.78 15.96
CA ARG A 228 0.26 -4.58 16.48
C ARG A 228 -0.04 -6.07 16.51
N ASP A 229 -1.22 -6.46 17.00
CA ASP A 229 -1.63 -7.86 17.09
C ASP A 229 -1.67 -8.58 15.74
N ILE A 230 -1.95 -7.86 14.67
CA ILE A 230 -1.90 -8.37 13.29
C ILE A 230 -0.44 -8.46 12.82
N MET A 231 0.32 -7.37 12.98
CA MET A 231 1.66 -7.25 12.45
C MET A 231 2.70 -8.15 13.14
N GLU A 232 2.47 -8.53 14.39
CA GLU A 232 3.33 -9.48 15.13
C GLU A 232 3.35 -10.90 14.53
N LEU A 233 2.43 -11.23 13.61
CA LEU A 233 2.51 -12.46 12.84
C LEU A 233 3.66 -12.46 11.81
N VAL A 234 4.19 -11.30 11.45
CA VAL A 234 5.28 -11.19 10.46
C VAL A 234 6.60 -11.64 11.07
N ALA A 235 7.33 -12.49 10.35
CA ALA A 235 8.65 -12.93 10.78
C ALA A 235 9.63 -11.75 10.97
N PRO A 236 10.52 -11.78 11.98
CA PRO A 236 10.83 -12.89 12.87
C PRO A 236 9.95 -12.99 14.12
N ALA A 237 9.03 -12.02 14.36
CA ALA A 237 8.18 -12.05 15.54
C ALA A 237 7.15 -13.19 15.48
N GLY A 238 6.60 -13.47 14.31
CA GLY A 238 5.63 -14.54 14.06
C GLY A 238 6.02 -15.45 12.89
N PRO A 239 5.14 -16.38 12.51
CA PRO A 239 5.46 -17.42 11.52
C PRO A 239 5.27 -16.95 10.06
N MET A 240 4.62 -15.82 9.81
CA MET A 240 4.33 -15.35 8.45
C MET A 240 5.57 -14.80 7.78
N TYR A 241 6.06 -15.50 6.76
CA TYR A 241 7.32 -15.15 6.09
C TYR A 241 7.13 -14.03 5.06
N GLN A 242 7.97 -13.00 5.18
CA GLN A 242 8.19 -11.96 4.17
C GLN A 242 9.64 -11.49 4.27
N ALA A 243 10.38 -11.59 3.19
CA ALA A 243 11.74 -11.07 3.08
C ALA A 243 12.00 -10.54 1.67
N GLY A 244 12.84 -9.52 1.58
CA GLY A 244 13.36 -8.98 0.34
C GLY A 244 14.74 -8.42 0.64
N THR A 245 15.79 -8.91 -0.03
CA THR A 245 17.18 -8.51 0.24
C THR A 245 17.38 -6.99 0.17
N LEU A 246 16.68 -6.34 -0.75
CA LEU A 246 16.78 -4.90 -0.98
C LEU A 246 15.73 -4.08 -0.21
N SER A 247 14.82 -4.74 0.51
CA SER A 247 13.83 -4.04 1.33
C SER A 247 14.53 -3.31 2.47
N GLY A 248 14.38 -1.98 2.51
CA GLY A 248 15.07 -1.13 3.47
C GLY A 248 16.27 -0.34 2.90
N ILE A 249 16.87 -0.74 1.78
CA ILE A 249 17.97 0.05 1.15
C ILE A 249 17.48 1.45 0.79
N ALA A 250 16.35 1.55 0.12
CA ALA A 250 15.80 2.83 -0.31
C ALA A 250 15.29 3.68 0.86
N THR A 251 15.03 3.10 2.03
CA THR A 251 14.65 3.84 3.24
C THR A 251 15.81 4.70 3.74
N HIS A 252 17.05 4.28 3.57
CA HIS A 252 18.23 5.07 3.88
C HIS A 252 18.34 6.34 3.03
N LEU A 253 17.86 6.28 1.77
CA LEU A 253 17.90 7.39 0.83
C LEU A 253 16.71 8.33 0.99
N SER A 254 15.51 7.80 1.26
CA SER A 254 14.28 8.60 1.40
C SER A 254 14.29 9.56 2.59
N GLN A 255 15.01 9.23 3.66
CA GLN A 255 15.16 10.13 4.82
C GLN A 255 16.03 11.34 4.57
N ARG A 256 17.04 11.25 3.70
CA ARG A 256 17.89 12.39 3.35
C ARG A 256 17.22 13.33 2.36
N ILE A 257 16.33 12.82 1.53
CA ILE A 257 15.39 13.63 0.78
C ILE A 257 14.30 13.99 1.78
N ARG A 258 14.53 15.10 2.55
CA ARG A 258 13.58 15.61 3.53
C ARG A 258 12.18 15.51 2.97
N ILE A 259 11.40 14.51 3.40
CA ILE A 259 9.95 14.48 3.22
C ILE A 259 9.42 15.62 4.11
N ARG A 260 9.58 16.86 3.67
CA ARG A 260 8.72 17.92 4.13
C ARG A 260 7.40 17.63 3.47
N PRO A 261 6.30 17.47 4.22
CA PRO A 261 5.00 17.44 3.60
C PRO A 261 4.87 18.73 2.79
N ILE A 262 4.88 18.62 1.47
CA ILE A 262 4.33 19.66 0.62
C ILE A 262 2.83 19.48 0.79
N VAL A 263 2.34 19.87 1.95
CA VAL A 263 0.94 20.20 2.14
C VAL A 263 0.76 21.52 1.43
N LEU A 264 0.56 21.46 0.11
CA LEU A 264 -0.09 22.56 -0.57
C LEU A 264 -1.52 22.58 -0.03
N PRO A 265 -1.96 23.67 0.62
CA PRO A 265 -3.36 23.80 0.93
C PRO A 265 -4.10 23.81 -0.40
N LEU A 266 -4.78 22.71 -0.72
CA LEU A 266 -5.79 22.71 -1.76
C LEU A 266 -6.94 23.57 -1.25
N THR A 267 -6.82 24.88 -1.41
CA THR A 267 -7.98 25.77 -1.44
C THR A 267 -8.73 25.44 -2.73
N VAL A 268 -9.66 24.50 -2.61
CA VAL A 268 -10.69 24.30 -3.62
C VAL A 268 -11.64 25.48 -3.47
N GLN A 269 -11.60 26.41 -4.43
CA GLN A 269 -12.71 27.35 -4.68
C GLN A 269 -13.86 26.60 -5.32
#